data_18c45a44555c28be72d5f6d2033aabff
#
_entry.id   18c45a44555c28be72d5f6d2033aabff
#
_cell.length_a   1.000
_cell.length_b   1.000
_cell.length_c   1.000
_cell.angle_alpha   90.00
_cell.angle_beta   90.00
_cell.angle_gamma   90.00
#
_symmetry.space_group_name_H-M   'P 1'
#
loop_
_entity.id
_entity.type
_entity.pdbx_description
1 polymer ?
#
loop_
_entity_poly.entity_id
_entity_poly.type
_entity_poly.pdbx_seq_one_letter_code
_entity_poly.pdbx_strand_id
1 'polypeptide(L)' 'MDTRPYTTRAQRALALADAAAAELGDEFVGTEHVLIGLLTEETGPAALMLDHLGVTSARIRDLLRTMRSDRSS' A
#
# COMPACT_ATOMS: atom_id res chain seq x y z
N MET A 1 10.83 -20.61 12.22
CA MET A 1 10.28 -20.59 10.86
C MET A 1 11.16 -19.73 9.97
N ASP A 2 11.63 -20.31 8.89
CA ASP A 2 12.53 -19.59 8.01
C ASP A 2 11.76 -18.61 7.15
N THR A 3 12.22 -17.38 7.16
CA THR A 3 11.67 -16.33 6.31
C THR A 3 12.70 -16.01 5.24
N ARG A 4 12.31 -16.09 4.00
CA ARG A 4 13.18 -15.67 2.92
C ARG A 4 13.43 -14.19 2.98
N PRO A 5 14.64 -13.72 2.64
CA PRO A 5 14.90 -12.30 2.62
C PRO A 5 14.04 -11.59 1.57
N TYR A 6 13.70 -10.36 1.83
CA TYR A 6 12.95 -9.55 0.90
C TYR A 6 13.87 -8.93 -0.14
N THR A 7 13.36 -8.79 -1.37
CA THR A 7 14.07 -8.04 -2.39
C THR A 7 14.15 -6.56 -1.99
N THR A 8 15.03 -5.81 -2.63
CA THR A 8 15.12 -4.37 -2.41
C THR A 8 13.79 -3.67 -2.69
N ARG A 9 13.09 -4.09 -3.73
CA ARG A 9 11.78 -3.51 -4.07
C ARG A 9 10.73 -3.84 -3.01
N ALA A 10 10.75 -5.05 -2.48
CA ALA A 10 9.85 -5.43 -1.40
C ALA A 10 10.12 -4.61 -0.13
N GLN A 11 11.40 -4.41 0.22
CA GLN A 11 11.79 -3.59 1.36
C GLN A 11 11.32 -2.15 1.17
N ARG A 12 11.45 -1.63 -0.04
CA ARG A 12 11.02 -0.27 -0.36
C ARG A 12 9.51 -0.13 -0.26
N ALA A 13 8.76 -1.14 -0.74
CA ALA A 13 7.31 -1.15 -0.61
C ALA A 13 6.87 -1.13 0.84
N LEU A 14 7.55 -1.89 1.71
CA LEU A 14 7.24 -1.91 3.15
C LEU A 14 7.55 -0.55 3.80
N ALA A 15 8.64 0.10 3.41
CA ALA A 15 8.96 1.44 3.91
C ALA A 15 7.91 2.46 3.46
N LEU A 16 7.44 2.34 2.22
CA LEU A 16 6.38 3.21 1.70
C LEU A 16 5.03 2.93 2.37
N ALA A 17 4.80 1.68 2.77
CA ALA A 17 3.61 1.32 3.54
C ALA A 17 3.63 2.02 4.91
N ASP A 18 4.77 2.04 5.56
CA ASP A 18 4.94 2.74 6.84
C ASP A 18 4.67 4.25 6.67
N ALA A 19 5.22 4.84 5.61
CA ALA A 19 4.98 6.24 5.30
C ALA A 19 3.50 6.53 5.04
N ALA A 20 2.82 5.63 4.34
CA ALA A 20 1.38 5.77 4.06
C ALA A 20 0.57 5.74 5.36
N ALA A 21 0.91 4.83 6.27
CA ALA A 21 0.24 4.75 7.57
C ALA A 21 0.42 6.07 8.34
N ALA A 22 1.62 6.62 8.33
CA ALA A 22 1.90 7.89 9.00
C ALA A 22 1.09 9.03 8.38
N GLU A 23 1.02 9.09 7.05
CA GLU A 23 0.22 10.10 6.35
C GLU A 23 -1.25 10.04 6.72
N LEU A 24 -1.77 8.83 6.89
CA LEU A 24 -3.18 8.62 7.21
C LEU A 24 -3.48 8.73 8.71
N GLY A 25 -2.46 8.94 9.53
CA GLY A 25 -2.61 9.06 10.96
C GLY A 25 -2.89 7.74 11.67
N ASP A 26 -2.50 6.63 11.05
CA ASP A 26 -2.74 5.30 11.61
C ASP A 26 -1.57 4.86 12.49
N GLU A 27 -1.88 4.19 13.59
CA GLU A 27 -0.86 3.71 14.53
C GLU A 27 -0.17 2.43 14.04
N PHE A 28 -0.86 1.64 13.23
CA PHE A 28 -0.36 0.35 12.77
C PHE A 28 -0.28 0.32 11.25
N VAL A 29 0.66 -0.46 10.74
CA VAL A 29 0.76 -0.70 9.31
C VAL A 29 -0.07 -1.94 8.98
N GLY A 30 -1.17 -1.73 8.31
CA GLY A 30 -2.05 -2.82 7.90
C GLY A 30 -1.82 -3.22 6.45
N THR A 31 -2.59 -4.20 6.00
CA THR A 31 -2.50 -4.68 4.62
C THR A 31 -2.90 -3.62 3.61
N GLU A 32 -3.79 -2.70 3.98
CA GLU A 32 -4.16 -1.58 3.13
C GLU A 32 -2.96 -0.66 2.86
N HIS A 33 -2.11 -0.44 3.87
CA HIS A 33 -0.90 0.36 3.71
C HIS A 33 0.13 -0.36 2.84
N VAL A 34 0.23 -1.68 2.99
CA VAL A 34 1.12 -2.49 2.16
C VAL A 34 0.70 -2.40 0.70
N LEU A 35 -0.59 -2.44 0.43
CA LEU A 35 -1.09 -2.28 -0.94
C LEU A 35 -0.72 -0.90 -1.51
N ILE A 36 -0.90 0.16 -0.72
CA ILE A 36 -0.50 1.51 -1.13
C ILE A 36 1.01 1.56 -1.41
N GLY A 37 1.80 0.92 -0.53
CA GLY A 37 3.25 0.86 -0.70
C GLY A 37 3.66 0.17 -1.99
N LEU A 38 2.99 -0.93 -2.33
CA LEU A 38 3.23 -1.66 -3.58
C LEU A 38 2.94 -0.79 -4.80
N LEU A 39 1.86 -0.03 -4.75
CA LEU A 39 1.48 0.84 -5.85
C LEU A 39 2.39 2.06 -5.98
N THR A 40 2.90 2.53 -4.84
CA THR A 40 3.79 3.69 -4.80
C THR A 40 5.19 3.31 -5.30
N GLU A 41 5.61 2.06 -5.10
CA GLU A 41 6.85 1.53 -5.66
C GLU A 41 6.60 1.17 -7.14
N GLU A 42 6.63 2.16 -8.00
CA GLU A 42 6.16 2.08 -9.38
C GLU A 42 7.01 1.22 -10.31
N THR A 43 8.23 0.88 -9.92
CA THR A 43 9.16 0.18 -10.80
C THR A 43 9.09 -1.34 -10.68
N GLY A 44 8.36 -1.85 -9.71
CA GLY A 44 8.29 -3.28 -9.46
C GLY A 44 7.22 -3.99 -10.30
N PRO A 45 7.36 -5.32 -10.48
CA PRO A 45 6.36 -6.08 -11.23
C PRO A 45 4.96 -6.03 -10.61
N ALA A 46 4.85 -5.94 -9.29
CA ALA A 46 3.54 -5.88 -8.63
C ALA A 46 2.79 -4.61 -9.03
N ALA A 47 3.46 -3.47 -9.04
CA ALA A 47 2.85 -2.21 -9.44
C ALA A 47 2.41 -2.23 -10.90
N LEU A 48 3.24 -2.81 -11.78
CA LEU A 48 2.91 -2.93 -13.19
C LEU A 48 1.70 -3.84 -13.41
N MET A 49 1.64 -4.95 -12.69
CA MET A 49 0.50 -5.86 -12.78
C MET A 49 -0.80 -5.18 -12.36
N LEU A 50 -0.75 -4.44 -11.25
CA LEU A 50 -1.92 -3.73 -10.74
C LEU A 50 -2.34 -2.61 -11.69
N ASP A 51 -1.37 -1.90 -12.26
CA ASP A 51 -1.65 -0.85 -13.24
C ASP A 51 -2.38 -1.39 -14.46
N HIS A 52 -1.97 -2.55 -14.96
CA HIS A 52 -2.66 -3.22 -16.06
C HIS A 52 -4.12 -3.54 -15.72
N LEU A 53 -4.42 -3.75 -14.46
CA LEU A 53 -5.77 -4.03 -13.98
C LEU A 53 -6.54 -2.75 -13.64
N GLY A 54 -5.94 -1.60 -13.86
CA GLY A 54 -6.56 -0.31 -13.56
C GLY A 54 -6.55 0.06 -12.09
N VAL A 55 -5.71 -0.58 -11.29
CA VAL A 55 -5.60 -0.30 -9.85
C VAL A 55 -4.45 0.67 -9.64
N THR A 56 -4.76 1.86 -9.15
CA THR A 56 -3.77 2.92 -8.88
C THR A 56 -3.83 3.32 -7.42
N SER A 57 -2.75 3.96 -6.93
CA SER A 57 -2.72 4.40 -5.53
C SER A 57 -3.81 5.44 -5.26
N ALA A 58 -4.12 6.29 -6.22
CA ALA A 58 -5.18 7.29 -6.07
C ALA A 58 -6.54 6.63 -5.86
N ARG A 59 -6.86 5.60 -6.65
CA ARG A 59 -8.12 4.87 -6.52
C ARG A 59 -8.21 4.14 -5.18
N ILE A 60 -7.11 3.54 -4.75
CA ILE A 60 -7.08 2.84 -3.46
C ILE A 60 -7.26 3.83 -2.31
N ARG A 61 -6.59 4.98 -2.36
CA ARG A 61 -6.73 6.01 -1.32
C ARG A 61 -8.15 6.55 -1.24
N ASP A 62 -8.79 6.76 -2.39
CA ASP A 62 -10.17 7.22 -2.44
C ASP A 62 -11.12 6.20 -1.85
N LEU A 63 -10.95 4.92 -2.21
CA LEU A 63 -11.77 3.86 -1.67
C LEU A 63 -11.61 3.75 -0.15
N LEU A 64 -10.38 3.82 0.32
CA LEU A 64 -10.10 3.76 1.75
C LEU A 64 -10.78 4.89 2.51
N ARG A 65 -10.73 6.11 1.98
CA ARG A 65 -11.42 7.25 2.58
C ARG A 65 -12.92 7.02 2.65
N THR A 66 -13.50 6.49 1.58
CA THR A 66 -14.93 6.17 1.54
C THR A 66 -15.30 5.15 2.59
N MET A 67 -14.51 4.09 2.71
CA MET A 67 -14.75 3.03 3.70
C MET A 67 -14.67 3.56 5.13
N ARG A 68 -13.71 4.43 5.39
CA ARG A 68 -13.54 5.03 6.73
C ARG A 68 -14.65 6.01 7.05
N SER A 69 -15.10 6.78 6.06
CA SER A 69 -16.23 7.68 6.22
C SER A 69 -17.49 6.92 6.61
N ASP A 70 -17.77 5.81 5.93
CA ASP A 70 -18.91 4.97 6.23
C ASP A 70 -18.85 4.43 7.66
N ARG A 71 -17.66 4.11 8.13
CA ARG A 71 -17.45 3.63 9.49
C ARG A 71 -17.67 4.70 10.54
N SER A 72 -17.36 5.95 10.20
CA SER A 72 -17.46 7.07 11.12
C SER A 72 -18.89 7.53 11.34
N SER A 73 -19.75 7.21 10.42
CA SER A 73 -21.14 7.60 10.50
C SER A 73 -21.97 6.52 11.23
#